data_07097ea2d2bf95c2588253371883b0f5
#
_entry.id   07097ea2d2bf95c2588253371883b0f5
#
_cell.length_a   1.000
_cell.length_b   1.000
_cell.length_c   1.000
_cell.angle_alpha   90.00
_cell.angle_beta   90.00
_cell.angle_gamma   90.00
#
_symmetry.space_group_name_H-M   'P 1'
#
loop_
_entity.id
_entity.type
_entity.pdbx_description
1 polymer ?
#
loop_
_entity_poly.entity_id
_entity_poly.type
_entity_poly.pdbx_seq_one_letter_code
_entity_poly.pdbx_strand_id
1 'polypeptide(L)'
;MIVVESKENHAEKVAECIAEEIKLRQKFNQHLVLGLATGSTPVPLYNELARLHTEENLSFRNVYTFNLDEYCGLEDNHPKSYHDFMYFHLFNRIDIPRENIFIPSGQIEPLFERDYCEGYEQTIKDLGGIDIQILGIGRSGHIGFNEPGSSVDSITRKVKLHDITRTDASPDFGGFDNVPTHAITMGMKTILSANRIFFMAFGEAKQEITKRAFRGEITDDVPASHLQRHRKTTICTDFDIT
;
A
#
# COMPACT_ATOMS: atom_id res chain seq x y z
N MET A 1 -0.57 -9.07 15.72
CA MET A 1 -1.17 -8.43 16.93
C MET A 1 -2.34 -7.59 16.49
N ILE A 2 -3.47 -7.63 17.19
CA ILE A 2 -4.64 -6.78 16.92
C ILE A 2 -4.60 -5.61 17.91
N VAL A 3 -4.79 -4.39 17.43
CA VAL A 3 -4.89 -3.18 18.24
C VAL A 3 -6.18 -2.45 17.84
N VAL A 4 -7.03 -2.12 18.81
CA VAL A 4 -8.32 -1.44 18.56
C VAL A 4 -8.22 -0.05 19.16
N GLU A 5 -8.15 0.96 18.29
CA GLU A 5 -8.03 2.38 18.65
C GLU A 5 -8.61 3.25 17.53
N SER A 6 -8.70 4.55 17.74
CA SER A 6 -9.11 5.48 16.67
C SER A 6 -8.12 5.47 15.49
N LYS A 7 -8.61 5.84 14.33
CA LYS A 7 -7.81 5.95 13.12
C LYS A 7 -6.63 6.91 13.29
N GLU A 8 -6.85 8.01 14.00
CA GLU A 8 -5.86 9.04 14.29
C GLU A 8 -4.76 8.50 15.22
N ASN A 9 -5.13 7.82 16.32
CA ASN A 9 -4.16 7.21 17.24
C ASN A 9 -3.31 6.14 16.54
N HIS A 10 -3.90 5.37 15.61
CA HIS A 10 -3.13 4.43 14.81
C HIS A 10 -2.17 5.14 13.87
N ALA A 11 -2.60 6.23 13.23
CA ALA A 11 -1.75 7.02 12.34
C ALA A 11 -0.52 7.56 13.07
N GLU A 12 -0.70 8.14 14.25
CA GLU A 12 0.38 8.64 15.12
C GLU A 12 1.36 7.52 15.49
N LYS A 13 0.86 6.41 16.05
CA LYS A 13 1.71 5.29 16.49
C LYS A 13 2.48 4.61 15.34
N VAL A 14 1.86 4.48 14.18
CA VAL A 14 2.52 3.90 13.00
C VAL A 14 3.56 4.88 12.45
N ALA A 15 3.26 6.19 12.42
CA ALA A 15 4.21 7.21 12.01
C ALA A 15 5.42 7.28 12.96
N GLU A 16 5.20 7.24 14.27
CA GLU A 16 6.28 7.16 15.27
C GLU A 16 7.17 5.94 15.05
N CYS A 17 6.56 4.75 14.83
CA CYS A 17 7.32 3.53 14.55
C CYS A 17 8.17 3.66 13.28
N ILE A 18 7.64 4.26 12.21
CA ILE A 18 8.39 4.53 10.97
C ILE A 18 9.51 5.54 11.24
N ALA A 19 9.22 6.61 11.98
CA ALA A 19 10.21 7.64 12.31
C ALA A 19 11.38 7.09 13.15
N GLU A 20 11.09 6.25 14.12
CA GLU A 20 12.13 5.56 14.93
C GLU A 20 13.02 4.68 14.04
N GLU A 21 12.42 3.92 13.11
CA GLU A 21 13.19 3.06 12.19
C GLU A 21 14.01 3.89 11.21
N ILE A 22 13.49 5.01 10.68
CA ILE A 22 14.25 5.96 9.86
C ILE A 22 15.47 6.46 10.62
N LYS A 23 15.27 6.98 11.84
CA LYS A 23 16.34 7.52 12.70
C LYS A 23 17.37 6.44 13.05
N LEU A 24 16.92 5.20 13.31
CA LEU A 24 17.81 4.07 13.59
C LEU A 24 18.70 3.75 12.39
N ARG A 25 18.09 3.61 11.19
CA ARG A 25 18.82 3.32 9.94
C ARG A 25 19.82 4.41 9.58
N GLN A 26 19.47 5.68 9.79
CA GLN A 26 20.38 6.82 9.59
C GLN A 26 21.65 6.71 10.43
N LYS A 27 21.53 6.30 11.71
CA LYS A 27 22.70 6.12 12.61
C LYS A 27 23.71 5.10 12.09
N PHE A 28 23.25 4.12 11.31
CA PHE A 28 24.08 3.06 10.75
C PHE A 28 24.40 3.27 9.27
N ASN A 29 24.06 4.43 8.71
CA ASN A 29 24.19 4.74 7.28
C ASN A 29 23.49 3.71 6.38
N GLN A 30 22.31 3.28 6.80
CA GLN A 30 21.45 2.35 6.09
C GLN A 30 20.21 3.07 5.58
N HIS A 31 19.55 2.50 4.57
CA HIS A 31 18.26 2.96 4.08
C HIS A 31 17.10 2.17 4.71
N LEU A 32 15.91 2.74 4.62
CA LEU A 32 14.63 2.10 4.95
C LEU A 32 13.79 1.99 3.68
N VAL A 33 13.17 0.84 3.45
CA VAL A 33 12.28 0.61 2.31
C VAL A 33 10.83 0.51 2.81
N LEU A 34 9.98 1.44 2.37
CA LEU A 34 8.56 1.51 2.72
C LEU A 34 7.68 1.07 1.55
N GLY A 35 6.80 0.12 1.79
CA GLY A 35 5.68 -0.20 0.92
C GLY A 35 4.46 0.64 1.29
N LEU A 36 3.90 1.39 0.34
CA LEU A 36 2.85 2.37 0.58
C LEU A 36 1.57 2.02 -0.18
N ALA A 37 0.43 2.32 0.44
CA ALA A 37 -0.90 2.16 -0.12
C ALA A 37 -1.54 3.51 -0.43
N THR A 38 -2.50 3.54 -1.34
CA THR A 38 -3.34 4.71 -1.63
C THR A 38 -4.73 4.59 -0.98
N GLY A 39 -5.59 5.55 -1.24
CA GLY A 39 -6.94 5.64 -0.69
C GLY A 39 -7.01 6.40 0.63
N SER A 40 -8.23 6.57 1.16
CA SER A 40 -8.49 7.42 2.34
C SER A 40 -7.95 6.86 3.66
N THR A 41 -7.67 5.56 3.72
CA THR A 41 -7.23 4.89 4.95
C THR A 41 -5.86 5.38 5.43
N PRO A 42 -4.79 5.44 4.60
CA PRO A 42 -3.47 5.86 5.03
C PRO A 42 -3.26 7.39 5.08
N VAL A 43 -4.21 8.22 4.63
CA VAL A 43 -4.03 9.69 4.59
C VAL A 43 -3.66 10.30 5.95
N PRO A 44 -4.28 9.93 7.10
CA PRO A 44 -3.83 10.45 8.39
C PRO A 44 -2.39 10.08 8.74
N LEU A 45 -1.94 8.87 8.38
CA LEU A 45 -0.54 8.45 8.53
C LEU A 45 0.40 9.34 7.69
N TYR A 46 0.04 9.64 6.44
CA TYR A 46 0.85 10.52 5.59
C TYR A 46 0.89 11.95 6.11
N ASN A 47 -0.22 12.44 6.65
CA ASN A 47 -0.26 13.76 7.31
C ASN A 47 0.67 13.80 8.52
N GLU A 48 0.70 12.74 9.33
CA GLU A 48 1.55 12.66 10.52
C GLU A 48 3.03 12.55 10.14
N LEU A 49 3.39 11.75 9.14
CA LEU A 49 4.76 11.66 8.62
C LEU A 49 5.24 13.04 8.10
N ALA A 50 4.38 13.78 7.40
CA ALA A 50 4.69 15.13 6.94
C ALA A 50 4.83 16.12 8.11
N ARG A 51 4.00 16.00 9.16
CA ARG A 51 4.13 16.79 10.39
C ARG A 51 5.47 16.52 11.08
N LEU A 52 5.83 15.25 11.26
CA LEU A 52 7.11 14.87 11.87
C LEU A 52 8.31 15.42 11.07
N HIS A 53 8.20 15.47 9.73
CA HIS A 53 9.21 16.10 8.89
C HIS A 53 9.31 17.61 9.17
N THR A 54 8.17 18.31 9.13
CA THR A 54 8.12 19.79 9.20
C THR A 54 8.42 20.31 10.60
N GLU A 55 7.87 19.66 11.65
CA GLU A 55 7.91 20.15 13.02
C GLU A 55 9.03 19.52 13.85
N GLU A 56 9.42 18.27 13.55
CA GLU A 56 10.40 17.51 14.31
C GLU A 56 11.69 17.20 13.53
N ASN A 57 11.83 17.77 12.32
CA ASN A 57 12.99 17.60 11.44
C ASN A 57 13.30 16.15 11.09
N LEU A 58 12.27 15.28 10.97
CA LEU A 58 12.44 13.93 10.47
C LEU A 58 12.84 13.98 8.98
N SER A 59 14.03 13.48 8.63
CA SER A 59 14.49 13.47 7.24
C SER A 59 14.20 12.13 6.57
N PHE A 60 13.70 12.18 5.33
CA PHE A 60 13.39 11.00 4.50
C PHE A 60 14.47 10.73 3.44
N ARG A 61 15.63 11.37 3.50
CA ARG A 61 16.68 11.25 2.48
C ARG A 61 17.26 9.85 2.33
N ASN A 62 17.15 9.00 3.36
CA ASN A 62 17.57 7.61 3.32
C ASN A 62 16.39 6.62 3.16
N VAL A 63 15.22 7.13 2.77
CA VAL A 63 14.02 6.31 2.58
C VAL A 63 13.82 6.04 1.09
N TYR A 64 13.47 4.80 0.77
CA TYR A 64 12.96 4.37 -0.53
C TYR A 64 11.50 3.96 -0.37
N THR A 65 10.65 4.26 -1.34
CA THR A 65 9.22 3.93 -1.28
C THR A 65 8.77 3.15 -2.49
N PHE A 66 7.93 2.14 -2.26
CA PHE A 66 7.27 1.37 -3.31
C PHE A 66 5.76 1.42 -3.11
N ASN A 67 5.03 1.97 -4.06
CA ASN A 67 3.57 1.91 -4.03
C ASN A 67 3.08 0.55 -4.49
N LEU A 68 1.94 0.11 -3.95
CA LEU A 68 1.34 -1.19 -4.27
C LEU A 68 0.89 -1.27 -5.72
N ASP A 69 0.40 -0.18 -6.30
CA ASP A 69 -0.35 -0.24 -7.54
C ASP A 69 -0.51 1.12 -8.24
N GLU A 70 -1.00 1.05 -9.49
CA GLU A 70 -1.45 2.18 -10.28
C GLU A 70 -2.44 1.71 -11.35
N TYR A 71 -3.41 2.55 -11.70
CA TYR A 71 -4.35 2.33 -12.79
C TYR A 71 -3.66 2.39 -14.16
N CYS A 72 -3.95 1.42 -15.04
CA CYS A 72 -3.46 1.46 -16.42
C CYS A 72 -4.20 2.49 -17.26
N GLY A 73 -3.46 3.22 -18.07
CA GLY A 73 -4.00 4.20 -19.02
C GLY A 73 -4.13 5.62 -18.47
N LEU A 74 -3.77 5.84 -17.19
CA LEU A 74 -3.71 7.20 -16.64
C LEU A 74 -2.28 7.75 -16.77
N GLU A 75 -2.18 9.03 -17.10
CA GLU A 75 -0.92 9.78 -17.00
C GLU A 75 -0.60 10.08 -15.53
N ASP A 76 0.68 10.23 -15.20
CA ASP A 76 1.15 10.48 -13.82
C ASP A 76 0.49 11.71 -13.19
N ASN A 77 0.24 12.77 -13.98
CA ASN A 77 -0.40 14.02 -13.55
C ASN A 77 -1.94 13.98 -13.61
N HIS A 78 -2.55 12.84 -13.95
CA HIS A 78 -4.00 12.71 -13.94
C HIS A 78 -4.53 12.80 -12.51
N PRO A 79 -5.57 13.61 -12.21
CA PRO A 79 -6.06 13.84 -10.83
C PRO A 79 -6.56 12.59 -10.08
N LYS A 80 -6.66 11.45 -10.78
CA LYS A 80 -7.09 10.15 -10.24
C LYS A 80 -5.99 9.10 -10.32
N SER A 81 -4.78 9.46 -10.77
CA SER A 81 -3.63 8.57 -10.68
C SER A 81 -3.18 8.43 -9.22
N TYR A 82 -2.64 7.29 -8.88
CA TYR A 82 -2.02 7.10 -7.57
C TYR A 82 -0.70 7.86 -7.46
N HIS A 83 -0.07 8.14 -8.59
CA HIS A 83 1.07 9.04 -8.65
C HIS A 83 0.70 10.44 -8.12
N ASP A 84 -0.32 11.10 -8.70
CA ASP A 84 -0.79 12.42 -8.26
C ASP A 84 -1.24 12.39 -6.79
N PHE A 85 -1.99 11.33 -6.39
CA PHE A 85 -2.41 11.12 -5.02
C PHE A 85 -1.23 11.11 -4.03
N MET A 86 -0.18 10.36 -4.33
CA MET A 86 0.97 10.22 -3.42
C MET A 86 1.80 11.51 -3.34
N TYR A 87 1.97 12.20 -4.46
CA TYR A 87 2.64 13.50 -4.46
C TYR A 87 1.85 14.54 -3.68
N PHE A 88 0.53 14.57 -3.80
CA PHE A 88 -0.34 15.48 -3.05
C PHE A 88 -0.33 15.19 -1.54
N HIS A 89 -0.46 13.93 -1.14
CA HIS A 89 -0.62 13.56 0.28
C HIS A 89 0.69 13.41 1.04
N LEU A 90 1.82 13.08 0.37
CA LEU A 90 3.08 12.79 1.05
C LEU A 90 4.31 13.42 0.37
N PHE A 91 4.63 13.05 -0.88
CA PHE A 91 5.96 13.28 -1.43
C PHE A 91 6.33 14.74 -1.63
N ASN A 92 5.37 15.64 -1.93
CA ASN A 92 5.61 17.08 -1.99
C ASN A 92 5.78 17.74 -0.61
N ARG A 93 5.61 16.99 0.47
CA ARG A 93 5.58 17.50 1.85
C ARG A 93 6.76 17.01 2.71
N ILE A 94 7.64 16.19 2.13
CA ILE A 94 8.81 15.60 2.78
C ILE A 94 10.06 15.75 1.89
N ASP A 95 11.25 15.52 2.45
CA ASP A 95 12.54 15.67 1.75
C ASP A 95 13.05 14.38 1.10
N ILE A 96 12.14 13.48 0.70
CA ILE A 96 12.51 12.25 0.00
C ILE A 96 13.08 12.57 -1.40
N PRO A 97 14.25 12.02 -1.80
CA PRO A 97 14.75 12.16 -3.16
C PRO A 97 13.79 11.53 -4.19
N ARG A 98 13.57 12.19 -5.32
CA ARG A 98 12.66 11.68 -6.35
C ARG A 98 13.07 10.32 -6.90
N GLU A 99 14.36 10.06 -7.03
CA GLU A 99 14.94 8.79 -7.45
C GLU A 99 14.70 7.63 -6.48
N ASN A 100 14.25 7.94 -5.25
CA ASN A 100 13.91 6.94 -4.25
C ASN A 100 12.41 6.60 -4.23
N ILE A 101 11.61 7.22 -5.10
CA ILE A 101 10.15 7.03 -5.17
C ILE A 101 9.82 6.10 -6.33
N PHE A 102 9.23 4.95 -6.03
CA PHE A 102 8.79 3.98 -7.02
C PHE A 102 7.26 3.82 -6.95
N ILE A 103 6.58 4.29 -7.98
CA ILE A 103 5.14 4.10 -8.19
C ILE A 103 5.00 3.35 -9.52
N PRO A 104 4.19 2.28 -9.61
CA PRO A 104 3.99 1.62 -10.89
C PRO A 104 3.45 2.60 -11.93
N SER A 105 3.95 2.52 -13.17
CA SER A 105 3.45 3.38 -14.25
C SER A 105 2.17 2.81 -14.85
N GLY A 106 1.16 3.64 -15.04
CA GLY A 106 -0.03 3.30 -15.81
C GLY A 106 0.14 3.32 -17.33
N GLN A 107 1.27 3.83 -17.83
CA GLN A 107 1.53 4.13 -19.24
C GLN A 107 2.46 3.13 -19.94
N ILE A 108 2.49 1.88 -19.47
CA ILE A 108 3.40 0.87 -20.02
C ILE A 108 2.80 0.26 -21.29
N GLU A 109 3.56 0.29 -22.36
CA GLU A 109 3.19 -0.43 -23.59
C GLU A 109 3.10 -1.93 -23.33
N PRO A 110 2.09 -2.62 -23.89
CA PRO A 110 1.87 -4.05 -23.65
C PRO A 110 3.09 -4.94 -23.93
N LEU A 111 3.93 -4.54 -24.89
CA LEU A 111 5.14 -5.30 -25.24
C LEU A 111 6.19 -5.32 -24.12
N PHE A 112 6.26 -4.27 -23.31
CA PHE A 112 7.26 -4.11 -22.24
C PHE A 112 6.70 -4.36 -20.85
N GLU A 113 5.42 -4.71 -20.73
CA GLU A 113 4.71 -4.85 -19.45
C GLU A 113 5.38 -5.88 -18.53
N ARG A 114 5.76 -7.03 -19.08
CA ARG A 114 6.42 -8.09 -18.31
C ARG A 114 7.78 -7.64 -17.79
N ASP A 115 8.62 -7.11 -18.67
CA ASP A 115 9.97 -6.67 -18.32
C ASP A 115 9.94 -5.54 -17.29
N TYR A 116 8.95 -4.65 -17.39
CA TYR A 116 8.71 -3.58 -16.42
C TYR A 116 8.36 -4.15 -15.04
N CYS A 117 7.40 -5.08 -14.97
CA CYS A 117 6.99 -5.70 -13.70
C CYS A 117 8.15 -6.50 -13.07
N GLU A 118 8.91 -7.25 -13.87
CA GLU A 118 10.10 -7.95 -13.42
C GLU A 118 11.17 -6.96 -12.92
N GLY A 119 11.36 -5.83 -13.58
CA GLY A 119 12.26 -4.75 -13.15
C GLY A 119 11.83 -4.13 -11.82
N TYR A 120 10.53 -3.92 -11.60
CA TYR A 120 9.98 -3.43 -10.34
C TYR A 120 10.31 -4.39 -9.18
N GLU A 121 10.09 -5.68 -9.36
CA GLU A 121 10.45 -6.72 -8.40
C GLU A 121 11.96 -6.80 -8.16
N GLN A 122 12.77 -6.65 -9.22
CA GLN A 122 14.23 -6.68 -9.08
C GLN A 122 14.73 -5.48 -8.28
N THR A 123 14.17 -4.28 -8.49
CA THR A 123 14.52 -3.10 -7.71
C THR A 123 14.21 -3.27 -6.23
N ILE A 124 13.03 -3.84 -5.89
CA ILE A 124 12.69 -4.18 -4.50
C ILE A 124 13.75 -5.12 -3.90
N LYS A 125 14.14 -6.14 -4.65
CA LYS A 125 15.11 -7.15 -4.21
C LYS A 125 16.51 -6.55 -4.03
N ASP A 126 16.96 -5.70 -4.93
CA ASP A 126 18.28 -5.05 -4.90
C ASP A 126 18.42 -4.11 -3.69
N LEU A 127 17.31 -3.53 -3.25
CA LEU A 127 17.24 -2.72 -2.02
C LEU A 127 17.06 -3.55 -0.74
N GLY A 128 17.07 -4.89 -0.83
CA GLY A 128 16.97 -5.80 0.32
C GLY A 128 15.55 -6.18 0.73
N GLY A 129 14.55 -5.84 -0.08
CA GLY A 129 13.13 -6.07 0.18
C GLY A 129 12.45 -4.93 0.93
N ILE A 130 11.16 -5.07 1.19
CA ILE A 130 10.36 -4.07 1.91
C ILE A 130 10.50 -4.26 3.42
N ASP A 131 10.95 -3.21 4.12
CA ASP A 131 11.07 -3.23 5.58
C ASP A 131 9.72 -3.10 6.27
N ILE A 132 8.91 -2.13 5.86
CA ILE A 132 7.58 -1.87 6.42
C ILE A 132 6.59 -1.71 5.28
N GLN A 133 5.54 -2.53 5.26
CA GLN A 133 4.45 -2.44 4.31
C GLN A 133 3.19 -1.89 4.97
N ILE A 134 2.61 -0.84 4.41
CA ILE A 134 1.30 -0.31 4.78
C ILE A 134 0.25 -0.94 3.88
N LEU A 135 -0.83 -1.46 4.46
CA LEU A 135 -1.93 -2.10 3.74
C LEU A 135 -3.27 -1.57 4.20
N GLY A 136 -4.19 -1.43 3.25
CA GLY A 136 -5.62 -1.36 3.51
C GLY A 136 -6.31 -2.68 3.11
N ILE A 137 -7.65 -2.69 3.11
CA ILE A 137 -8.46 -3.80 2.62
C ILE A 137 -9.62 -3.27 1.79
N GLY A 138 -9.82 -3.87 0.63
CA GLY A 138 -11.00 -3.63 -0.17
C GLY A 138 -12.21 -4.42 0.33
N ARG A 139 -13.39 -4.07 -0.17
CA ARG A 139 -14.68 -4.67 0.23
C ARG A 139 -14.78 -6.17 -0.06
N SER A 140 -14.08 -6.65 -1.08
CA SER A 140 -13.98 -8.08 -1.44
C SER A 140 -12.88 -8.84 -0.66
N GLY A 141 -12.13 -8.17 0.22
CA GLY A 141 -10.98 -8.75 0.90
C GLY A 141 -9.68 -8.65 0.11
N HIS A 142 -9.65 -7.87 -0.98
CA HIS A 142 -8.45 -7.62 -1.76
C HIS A 142 -7.44 -6.72 -1.05
N ILE A 143 -6.17 -6.89 -1.39
CA ILE A 143 -5.04 -6.05 -0.96
C ILE A 143 -4.32 -5.53 -2.21
N GLY A 144 -4.14 -4.19 -2.31
CA GLY A 144 -3.81 -3.57 -3.58
C GLY A 144 -4.91 -3.94 -4.59
N PHE A 145 -4.56 -4.31 -5.81
CA PHE A 145 -5.52 -4.88 -6.75
C PHE A 145 -5.39 -6.41 -6.87
N ASN A 146 -4.92 -7.10 -5.80
CA ASN A 146 -5.01 -8.55 -5.73
C ASN A 146 -6.44 -8.94 -5.35
N GLU A 147 -7.28 -9.08 -6.38
CA GLU A 147 -8.70 -9.43 -6.30
C GLU A 147 -8.91 -10.90 -5.88
N PRO A 148 -10.13 -11.31 -5.43
CA PRO A 148 -10.46 -12.70 -5.18
C PRO A 148 -10.00 -13.64 -6.31
N GLY A 149 -9.34 -14.75 -5.94
CA GLY A 149 -8.68 -15.68 -6.87
C GLY A 149 -7.23 -15.33 -7.20
N SER A 150 -6.68 -14.24 -6.65
CA SER A 150 -5.26 -13.94 -6.81
C SER A 150 -4.39 -14.93 -6.04
N SER A 151 -3.48 -15.61 -6.74
CA SER A 151 -2.55 -16.56 -6.13
C SER A 151 -1.64 -15.91 -5.09
N VAL A 152 -1.43 -16.60 -3.97
CA VAL A 152 -0.46 -16.22 -2.94
C VAL A 152 0.98 -16.12 -3.46
N ASP A 153 1.30 -16.84 -4.54
CA ASP A 153 2.62 -16.82 -5.18
C ASP A 153 2.78 -15.72 -6.25
N SER A 154 1.74 -14.90 -6.45
CA SER A 154 1.79 -13.81 -7.44
C SER A 154 2.83 -12.76 -7.08
N ILE A 155 3.52 -12.25 -8.11
CA ILE A 155 4.42 -11.10 -8.06
C ILE A 155 3.78 -9.90 -8.77
N THR A 156 4.47 -8.78 -8.88
CA THR A 156 4.00 -7.58 -9.58
C THR A 156 3.59 -7.91 -11.01
N ARG A 157 2.38 -7.49 -11.39
CA ARG A 157 1.76 -7.82 -12.68
C ARG A 157 0.62 -6.89 -13.02
N LYS A 158 0.24 -6.87 -14.28
CA LYS A 158 -1.04 -6.29 -14.71
C LYS A 158 -2.19 -7.21 -14.36
N VAL A 159 -3.28 -6.63 -13.88
CA VAL A 159 -4.50 -7.33 -13.54
C VAL A 159 -5.71 -6.64 -14.16
N LYS A 160 -6.76 -7.42 -14.44
CA LYS A 160 -8.07 -6.87 -14.76
C LYS A 160 -8.80 -6.59 -13.45
N LEU A 161 -9.38 -5.39 -13.32
CA LEU A 161 -10.16 -5.01 -12.15
C LEU A 161 -11.55 -5.67 -12.17
N HIS A 162 -11.99 -6.13 -11.01
CA HIS A 162 -13.35 -6.62 -10.83
C HIS A 162 -14.37 -5.48 -10.88
N ASP A 163 -15.59 -5.79 -11.32
CA ASP A 163 -16.66 -4.79 -11.42
C ASP A 163 -17.00 -4.16 -10.06
N ILE A 164 -16.86 -4.90 -8.95
CA ILE A 164 -17.03 -4.38 -7.59
C ILE A 164 -16.02 -3.27 -7.32
N THR A 165 -14.74 -3.50 -7.61
CA THR A 165 -13.67 -2.51 -7.41
C THR A 165 -13.88 -1.29 -8.30
N ARG A 166 -14.27 -1.49 -9.56
CA ARG A 166 -14.62 -0.39 -10.47
C ARG A 166 -15.86 0.37 -10.02
N THR A 167 -16.86 -0.32 -9.46
CA THR A 167 -18.06 0.31 -8.89
C THR A 167 -17.70 1.18 -7.68
N ASP A 168 -16.83 0.69 -6.80
CA ASP A 168 -16.37 1.44 -5.62
C ASP A 168 -15.58 2.70 -6.00
N ALA A 169 -14.80 2.64 -7.09
CA ALA A 169 -14.03 3.78 -7.60
C ALA A 169 -14.89 4.75 -8.47
N SER A 170 -16.06 4.31 -8.96
CA SER A 170 -16.84 5.08 -9.95
C SER A 170 -17.24 6.50 -9.53
N PRO A 171 -17.52 6.82 -8.24
CA PRO A 171 -17.78 8.20 -7.82
C PRO A 171 -16.59 9.12 -8.08
N ASP A 172 -15.37 8.63 -7.89
CA ASP A 172 -14.15 9.42 -8.08
C ASP A 172 -13.86 9.70 -9.56
N PHE A 173 -14.29 8.80 -10.44
CA PHE A 173 -14.10 8.90 -11.90
C PHE A 173 -15.29 9.53 -12.64
N GLY A 174 -16.35 9.93 -11.91
CA GLY A 174 -17.56 10.49 -12.52
C GLY A 174 -18.37 9.46 -13.32
N GLY A 175 -18.22 8.17 -13.02
CA GLY A 175 -18.99 7.07 -13.61
C GLY A 175 -18.18 5.80 -13.81
N PHE A 176 -18.87 4.66 -13.83
CA PHE A 176 -18.27 3.33 -13.95
C PHE A 176 -17.43 3.14 -15.23
N ASP A 177 -17.92 3.66 -16.36
CA ASP A 177 -17.27 3.50 -17.67
C ASP A 177 -15.95 4.29 -17.76
N ASN A 178 -15.77 5.30 -16.91
CA ASN A 178 -14.54 6.10 -16.85
C ASN A 178 -13.45 5.46 -15.98
N VAL A 179 -13.80 4.46 -15.14
CA VAL A 179 -12.81 3.76 -14.32
C VAL A 179 -11.98 2.84 -15.21
N PRO A 180 -10.64 2.89 -15.14
CA PRO A 180 -9.77 1.98 -15.87
C PRO A 180 -10.17 0.52 -15.65
N THR A 181 -9.97 -0.30 -16.67
CA THR A 181 -10.31 -1.73 -16.60
C THR A 181 -9.19 -2.60 -16.08
N HIS A 182 -7.97 -2.05 -16.05
CA HIS A 182 -6.75 -2.74 -15.63
C HIS A 182 -5.91 -1.87 -14.71
N ALA A 183 -5.06 -2.53 -13.92
CA ALA A 183 -4.05 -1.89 -13.09
C ALA A 183 -2.75 -2.72 -13.08
N ILE A 184 -1.61 -2.09 -12.79
CA ILE A 184 -0.41 -2.79 -12.34
C ILE A 184 -0.51 -2.90 -10.82
N THR A 185 -0.24 -4.08 -10.26
CA THR A 185 -0.28 -4.27 -8.81
C THR A 185 0.85 -5.19 -8.32
N MET A 186 1.45 -4.81 -7.21
CA MET A 186 2.36 -5.68 -6.45
C MET A 186 1.63 -6.97 -6.08
N GLY A 187 2.27 -8.12 -6.29
CA GLY A 187 1.66 -9.42 -6.02
C GLY A 187 1.65 -9.80 -4.54
N MET A 188 0.85 -10.81 -4.21
CA MET A 188 0.71 -11.29 -2.83
C MET A 188 2.03 -11.78 -2.24
N LYS A 189 2.85 -12.50 -3.02
CA LYS A 189 4.16 -12.98 -2.59
C LYS A 189 5.08 -11.84 -2.17
N THR A 190 5.13 -10.78 -2.95
CA THR A 190 5.96 -9.60 -2.69
C THR A 190 5.48 -8.88 -1.43
N ILE A 191 4.18 -8.66 -1.30
CA ILE A 191 3.56 -8.04 -0.11
C ILE A 191 3.88 -8.87 1.16
N LEU A 192 3.71 -10.19 1.09
CA LEU A 192 3.93 -11.09 2.22
C LEU A 192 5.42 -11.28 2.57
N SER A 193 6.34 -10.89 1.68
CA SER A 193 7.77 -10.93 1.95
C SER A 193 8.28 -9.73 2.77
N ALA A 194 7.47 -8.71 3.00
CA ALA A 194 7.84 -7.55 3.81
C ALA A 194 8.25 -7.96 5.23
N ASN A 195 9.23 -7.27 5.81
CA ASN A 195 9.70 -7.60 7.16
C ASN A 195 8.65 -7.33 8.24
N ARG A 196 7.82 -6.28 8.07
CA ARG A 196 6.72 -5.90 8.96
C ARG A 196 5.56 -5.37 8.15
N ILE A 197 4.34 -5.66 8.57
CA ILE A 197 3.13 -5.19 7.92
C ILE A 197 2.27 -4.44 8.95
N PHE A 198 1.83 -3.23 8.59
CA PHE A 198 0.73 -2.54 9.24
C PHE A 198 -0.50 -2.62 8.34
N PHE A 199 -1.44 -3.45 8.75
CA PHE A 199 -2.73 -3.55 8.12
C PHE A 199 -3.71 -2.60 8.80
N MET A 200 -4.34 -1.72 8.04
CA MET A 200 -5.19 -0.65 8.54
C MET A 200 -6.60 -0.78 7.96
N ALA A 201 -7.61 -0.91 8.82
CA ALA A 201 -9.01 -0.98 8.40
C ALA A 201 -9.89 -0.26 9.43
N PHE A 202 -10.66 0.75 8.98
CA PHE A 202 -11.46 1.61 9.84
C PHE A 202 -12.88 1.75 9.32
N GLY A 203 -13.83 1.96 10.26
CA GLY A 203 -15.26 2.10 10.01
C GLY A 203 -15.99 0.75 9.89
N GLU A 204 -17.25 0.74 10.31
CA GLU A 204 -18.11 -0.46 10.38
C GLU A 204 -18.17 -1.24 9.06
N ALA A 205 -18.14 -0.55 7.92
CA ALA A 205 -18.15 -1.20 6.60
C ALA A 205 -16.96 -2.14 6.34
N LYS A 206 -15.87 -2.00 7.12
CA LYS A 206 -14.68 -2.86 7.02
C LYS A 206 -14.65 -3.98 8.05
N GLN A 207 -15.50 -3.96 9.08
CA GLN A 207 -15.46 -4.91 10.18
C GLN A 207 -15.64 -6.36 9.73
N GLU A 208 -16.69 -6.65 8.98
CA GLU A 208 -17.01 -8.02 8.56
C GLU A 208 -15.93 -8.62 7.66
N ILE A 209 -15.46 -7.86 6.65
CA ILE A 209 -14.41 -8.36 5.76
C ILE A 209 -13.07 -8.52 6.48
N THR A 210 -12.76 -7.65 7.44
CA THR A 210 -11.56 -7.75 8.28
C THR A 210 -11.67 -8.99 9.19
N LYS A 211 -12.81 -9.23 9.81
CA LYS A 211 -13.07 -10.44 10.60
C LYS A 211 -12.91 -11.69 9.73
N ARG A 212 -13.51 -11.70 8.54
CA ARG A 212 -13.35 -12.81 7.58
C ARG A 212 -11.89 -13.04 7.21
N ALA A 213 -11.12 -11.96 6.99
CA ALA A 213 -9.70 -12.04 6.63
C ALA A 213 -8.82 -12.61 7.76
N PHE A 214 -9.08 -12.30 9.02
CA PHE A 214 -8.19 -12.67 10.14
C PHE A 214 -8.72 -13.77 11.07
N ARG A 215 -9.99 -14.16 10.94
CA ARG A 215 -10.64 -15.21 11.73
C ARG A 215 -11.27 -16.29 10.88
N GLY A 216 -11.44 -16.02 9.59
CA GLY A 216 -11.92 -17.00 8.62
C GLY A 216 -10.84 -17.93 8.11
N GLU A 217 -11.21 -18.76 7.16
CA GLU A 217 -10.31 -19.65 6.45
C GLU A 217 -9.32 -18.86 5.57
N ILE A 218 -8.09 -19.36 5.47
CA ILE A 218 -7.07 -18.79 4.59
C ILE A 218 -7.34 -19.29 3.17
N THR A 219 -7.70 -18.36 2.28
CA THR A 219 -8.12 -18.70 0.90
C THR A 219 -7.79 -17.57 -0.06
N ASP A 220 -7.57 -17.90 -1.33
CA ASP A 220 -7.38 -16.92 -2.40
C ASP A 220 -8.67 -16.13 -2.71
N ASP A 221 -9.84 -16.60 -2.28
CA ASP A 221 -11.11 -15.85 -2.37
C ASP A 221 -11.17 -14.65 -1.42
N VAL A 222 -10.29 -14.61 -0.43
CA VAL A 222 -10.07 -13.47 0.47
C VAL A 222 -8.56 -13.24 0.57
N PRO A 223 -7.94 -12.55 -0.39
CA PRO A 223 -6.47 -12.42 -0.43
C PRO A 223 -5.85 -11.90 0.87
N ALA A 224 -6.54 -10.98 1.59
CA ALA A 224 -6.12 -10.52 2.91
C ALA A 224 -5.98 -11.64 3.95
N SER A 225 -6.64 -12.80 3.77
CA SER A 225 -6.56 -13.92 4.72
C SER A 225 -5.16 -14.52 4.81
N HIS A 226 -4.36 -14.42 3.76
CA HIS A 226 -2.97 -14.88 3.77
C HIS A 226 -2.09 -14.12 4.76
N LEU A 227 -2.48 -12.91 5.19
CA LEU A 227 -1.78 -12.16 6.24
C LEU A 227 -1.77 -12.87 7.60
N GLN A 228 -2.67 -13.82 7.84
CA GLN A 228 -2.65 -14.66 9.04
C GLN A 228 -1.33 -15.46 9.16
N ARG A 229 -0.66 -15.75 8.05
CA ARG A 229 0.63 -16.46 8.02
C ARG A 229 1.83 -15.56 8.27
N HIS A 230 1.65 -14.25 8.19
CA HIS A 230 2.74 -13.30 8.35
C HIS A 230 2.98 -12.95 9.82
N ARG A 231 4.15 -13.31 10.35
CA ARG A 231 4.45 -13.28 11.80
C ARG A 231 4.49 -11.88 12.42
N LYS A 232 4.75 -10.85 11.62
CA LYS A 232 4.92 -9.46 12.08
C LYS A 232 3.85 -8.53 11.50
N THR A 233 2.63 -9.02 11.35
CA THR A 233 1.48 -8.18 11.00
C THR A 233 0.88 -7.56 12.25
N THR A 234 0.77 -6.24 12.27
CA THR A 234 -0.04 -5.47 13.21
C THR A 234 -1.35 -5.09 12.53
N ILE A 235 -2.48 -5.46 13.13
CA ILE A 235 -3.82 -5.17 12.64
C ILE A 235 -4.33 -3.97 13.41
N CYS A 236 -4.51 -2.85 12.71
CA CYS A 236 -4.95 -1.55 13.21
C CYS A 236 -6.41 -1.34 12.83
N THR A 237 -7.33 -1.31 13.80
CA THR A 237 -8.77 -1.17 13.60
C THR A 237 -9.38 -0.24 14.64
N ASP A 238 -10.53 0.35 14.33
CA ASP A 238 -11.40 1.07 15.28
C ASP A 238 -12.59 0.22 15.74
N PHE A 239 -12.57 -1.09 15.44
CA PHE A 239 -13.58 -2.08 15.79
C PHE A 239 -12.92 -3.41 16.24
N ASP A 240 -13.64 -4.17 17.05
CA ASP A 240 -13.22 -5.51 17.46
C ASP A 240 -13.49 -6.55 16.37
N ILE A 241 -12.52 -7.45 16.16
CA ILE A 241 -12.62 -8.59 15.24
C ILE A 241 -12.47 -9.95 15.96
N THR A 242 -12.51 -9.95 17.30
CA THR A 242 -12.47 -11.19 18.08
C THR A 242 -13.70 -12.06 17.91
#